data_907c4bc6b0d0e0ef265099de7fcb2408
#
_entry.id   907c4bc6b0d0e0ef265099de7fcb2408
#
_cell.length_a   1.000
_cell.length_b   1.000
_cell.length_c   1.000
_cell.angle_alpha   90.00
_cell.angle_beta   90.00
_cell.angle_gamma   90.00
#
_symmetry.space_group_name_H-M   'P 1'
#
loop_
_entity.id
_entity.type
_entity.pdbx_description
1 polymer ?
#
loop_
_entity_poly.entity_id
_entity_poly.type
_entity_poly.pdbx_seq_one_letter_code
_entity_poly.pdbx_strand_id
1 'polypeptide(L)'
;MRKIANDVYIPVLKELVEEGKEVSMMISGSSMNPFLIHQRDYILMRKPERELKVGDMVFFQRNDGAYVMHRIHHINKKEKLFIIGDAQTEMEGPIDKEQVFAIIIKVKR
;
A
#
# COMPACT_ATOMS: atom_id res chain seq x y z
N MET A 1 19.73 -11.48 -1.30
CA MET A 1 19.24 -10.27 -0.63
C MET A 1 18.84 -10.59 0.80
N ARG A 2 19.22 -9.73 1.72
CA ARG A 2 18.90 -9.95 3.13
C ARG A 2 17.43 -9.66 3.38
N LYS A 3 16.72 -10.62 3.96
CA LYS A 3 15.33 -10.44 4.36
C LYS A 3 15.27 -9.65 5.67
N ILE A 4 14.55 -8.55 5.63
CA ILE A 4 14.26 -7.74 6.81
C ILE A 4 12.79 -7.95 7.17
N ALA A 5 12.51 -8.20 8.44
CA ALA A 5 11.14 -8.39 8.89
C ALA A 5 10.30 -7.14 8.63
N ASN A 6 9.10 -7.32 8.07
CA ASN A 6 8.23 -6.21 7.69
C ASN A 6 7.87 -5.31 8.88
N ASP A 7 7.72 -5.86 10.06
CA ASP A 7 7.40 -5.10 11.27
C ASP A 7 8.53 -4.16 11.72
N VAL A 8 9.76 -4.38 11.24
CA VAL A 8 10.90 -3.49 11.49
C VAL A 8 11.16 -2.56 10.31
N TYR A 9 11.06 -3.11 9.11
CA TYR A 9 11.42 -2.41 7.87
C TYR A 9 10.37 -1.37 7.45
N ILE A 10 9.09 -1.75 7.49
CA ILE A 10 8.01 -0.88 7.04
C ILE A 10 7.88 0.42 7.87
N PRO A 11 7.98 0.40 9.21
CA PRO A 11 7.94 1.65 9.98
C PRO A 11 9.01 2.66 9.57
N VAL A 12 10.21 2.20 9.21
CA VAL A 12 11.29 3.07 8.73
C VAL A 12 10.91 3.68 7.38
N LEU A 13 10.37 2.89 6.47
CA LEU A 13 9.90 3.38 5.17
C LEU A 13 8.77 4.37 5.32
N LYS A 14 7.85 4.11 6.26
CA LYS A 14 6.73 5.00 6.56
C LYS A 14 7.22 6.39 7.00
N GLU A 15 8.22 6.45 7.89
CA GLU A 15 8.82 7.71 8.31
C GLU A 15 9.40 8.49 7.13
N LEU A 16 10.14 7.82 6.26
CA LEU A 16 10.73 8.45 5.07
C LEU A 16 9.66 9.01 4.14
N VAL A 17 8.59 8.26 3.94
CA VAL A 17 7.47 8.71 3.11
C VAL A 17 6.76 9.91 3.74
N GLU A 18 6.55 9.90 5.04
CA GLU A 18 5.90 11.01 5.76
C GLU A 18 6.74 12.28 5.71
N GLU A 19 8.06 12.16 5.57
CA GLU A 19 8.96 13.30 5.36
C GLU A 19 8.90 13.85 3.94
N GLY A 20 8.13 13.23 3.05
CA GLY A 20 7.99 13.67 1.67
C GLY A 20 8.94 13.00 0.69
N LYS A 21 9.66 11.97 1.12
CA LYS A 21 10.60 11.25 0.25
C LYS A 21 9.90 10.17 -0.55
N GLU A 22 10.41 9.93 -1.77
CA GLU A 22 10.01 8.78 -2.56
C GLU A 22 10.83 7.57 -2.11
N VAL A 23 10.16 6.43 -1.91
CA VAL A 23 10.79 5.23 -1.37
C VAL A 23 10.49 4.06 -2.29
N SER A 24 11.53 3.28 -2.59
CA SER A 24 11.42 2.05 -3.38
C SER A 24 11.51 0.83 -2.48
N MET A 25 10.67 -0.18 -2.74
CA MET A 25 10.78 -1.46 -2.03
C MET A 25 10.40 -2.62 -2.94
N MET A 26 10.97 -3.79 -2.65
CA MET A 26 10.62 -5.02 -3.35
C MET A 26 9.31 -5.58 -2.82
N ILE A 27 8.49 -6.10 -3.74
CA ILE A 27 7.21 -6.71 -3.38
C ILE A 27 7.43 -8.03 -2.66
N SER A 28 6.70 -8.22 -1.58
CA SER A 28 6.66 -9.46 -0.82
C SER A 28 5.19 -9.87 -0.68
N GLY A 29 4.91 -11.15 -0.99
CA GLY A 29 3.56 -11.69 -0.95
C GLY A 29 2.90 -11.75 -2.32
N SER A 30 1.68 -12.31 -2.37
CA SER A 30 0.98 -12.62 -3.61
C SER A 30 -0.40 -11.96 -3.74
N SER A 31 -0.82 -11.14 -2.77
CA SER A 31 -2.17 -10.55 -2.77
C SER A 31 -2.45 -9.63 -3.96
N MET A 32 -1.40 -9.15 -4.63
CA MET A 32 -1.52 -8.29 -5.81
C MET A 32 -1.22 -8.99 -7.12
N ASN A 33 -1.10 -10.33 -7.12
CA ASN A 33 -0.99 -11.09 -8.36
C ASN A 33 -2.26 -10.89 -9.22
N PRO A 34 -2.15 -10.88 -10.54
CA PRO A 34 -0.93 -10.99 -11.35
C PRO A 34 -0.23 -9.64 -11.59
N PHE A 35 -0.75 -8.54 -11.04
CA PHE A 35 -0.21 -7.20 -11.28
C PHE A 35 1.19 -7.02 -10.68
N LEU A 36 1.38 -7.44 -9.43
CA LEU A 36 2.66 -7.39 -8.74
C LEU A 36 3.12 -8.80 -8.38
N ILE A 37 4.36 -9.14 -8.69
CA ILE A 37 4.92 -10.48 -8.48
C ILE A 37 5.94 -10.44 -7.35
N HIS A 38 5.75 -11.36 -6.38
CA HIS A 38 6.63 -11.53 -5.23
C HIS A 38 8.09 -11.70 -5.65
N GLN A 39 8.98 -10.93 -5.02
CA GLN A 39 10.44 -10.96 -5.22
C GLN A 39 10.91 -10.66 -6.66
N ARG A 40 10.00 -10.23 -7.53
CA ARG A 40 10.35 -9.80 -8.89
C ARG A 40 10.17 -8.31 -9.06
N ASP A 41 9.06 -7.78 -8.55
CA ASP A 41 8.64 -6.41 -8.82
C ASP A 41 9.04 -5.48 -7.68
N TYR A 42 9.47 -4.27 -8.04
CA TYR A 42 9.72 -3.18 -7.12
C TYR A 42 8.63 -2.12 -7.29
N ILE A 43 8.26 -1.48 -6.22
CA ILE A 43 7.36 -0.35 -6.28
C ILE A 43 8.08 0.91 -5.83
N LEU A 44 7.65 2.05 -6.39
CA LEU A 44 8.03 3.36 -5.91
C LEU A 44 6.80 3.98 -5.28
N MET A 45 6.94 4.46 -4.05
CA MET A 45 5.83 5.03 -3.31
C MET A 45 6.20 6.38 -2.73
N ARG A 46 5.18 7.20 -2.48
CA ARG A 46 5.34 8.49 -1.83
C ARG A 46 4.09 8.85 -1.03
N LYS A 47 4.20 9.89 -0.21
CA LYS A 47 3.07 10.44 0.53
C LYS A 47 1.98 10.89 -0.45
N PRO A 48 0.70 10.60 -0.17
CA PRO A 48 -0.39 11.09 -1.01
C PRO A 48 -0.41 12.63 -1.02
N GLU A 49 -0.29 13.21 -2.21
CA GLU A 49 -0.32 14.67 -2.42
C GLU A 49 -1.57 15.11 -3.16
N ARG A 50 -2.42 14.16 -3.53
CA ARG A 50 -3.70 14.39 -4.19
C ARG A 50 -4.76 13.52 -3.54
N GLU A 51 -6.02 13.76 -3.88
CA GLU A 51 -7.10 12.90 -3.41
C GLU A 51 -6.94 11.47 -3.90
N LEU A 52 -7.22 10.54 -3.01
CA LEU A 52 -7.21 9.11 -3.33
C LEU A 52 -8.41 8.78 -4.22
N LYS A 53 -8.20 7.89 -5.18
CA LYS A 53 -9.21 7.50 -6.16
C LYS A 53 -9.34 5.98 -6.23
N VAL A 54 -10.50 5.53 -6.65
CA VAL A 54 -10.71 4.11 -7.01
C VAL A 54 -9.67 3.73 -8.07
N GLY A 55 -9.01 2.59 -7.85
CA GLY A 55 -7.92 2.11 -8.70
C GLY A 55 -6.53 2.39 -8.17
N ASP A 56 -6.39 3.32 -7.23
CA ASP A 56 -5.08 3.59 -6.62
C ASP A 56 -4.60 2.41 -5.79
N MET A 57 -3.33 2.06 -5.95
CA MET A 57 -2.66 1.16 -5.02
C MET A 57 -2.10 1.98 -3.87
N VAL A 58 -2.42 1.58 -2.65
CA VAL A 58 -2.04 2.30 -1.45
C VAL A 58 -1.42 1.38 -0.43
N PHE A 59 -0.57 1.96 0.41
CA PHE A 59 -0.02 1.29 1.58
C PHE A 59 -0.69 1.89 2.81
N PHE A 60 -1.29 1.04 3.63
CA PHE A 60 -2.01 1.53 4.81
C PHE A 60 -1.70 0.67 6.03
N GLN A 61 -1.97 1.23 7.19
CA GLN A 61 -1.79 0.54 8.46
C GLN A 61 -3.18 0.24 9.04
N ARG A 62 -3.41 -1.03 9.33
CA ARG A 62 -4.65 -1.47 10.00
C ARG A 62 -4.67 -1.01 11.45
N ASN A 63 -5.85 -1.02 12.05
CA ASN A 63 -6.01 -0.65 13.46
C ASN A 63 -5.22 -1.55 14.42
N ASP A 64 -4.95 -2.78 14.02
CA ASP A 64 -4.12 -3.72 14.79
C ASP A 64 -2.62 -3.50 14.60
N GLY A 65 -2.22 -2.53 13.77
CA GLY A 65 -0.84 -2.20 13.50
C GLY A 65 -0.24 -2.88 12.27
N ALA A 66 -0.93 -3.81 11.65
CA ALA A 66 -0.44 -4.51 10.45
C ALA A 66 -0.38 -3.56 9.25
N TYR A 67 0.63 -3.74 8.41
CA TYR A 67 0.83 -2.95 7.19
C TYR A 67 0.38 -3.75 5.98
N VAL A 68 -0.43 -3.13 5.14
CA VAL A 68 -1.03 -3.79 3.97
C VAL A 68 -0.94 -2.88 2.76
N MET A 69 -0.61 -3.47 1.59
CA MET A 69 -0.62 -2.78 0.31
C MET A 69 -1.63 -3.44 -0.59
N HIS A 70 -2.71 -2.74 -0.89
CA HIS A 70 -3.79 -3.23 -1.75
C HIS A 70 -4.34 -2.08 -2.59
N ARG A 71 -5.33 -2.39 -3.41
CA ARG A 71 -5.94 -1.44 -4.34
C ARG A 71 -7.28 -0.93 -3.81
N ILE A 72 -7.53 0.36 -3.95
CA ILE A 72 -8.83 0.96 -3.58
C ILE A 72 -9.86 0.50 -4.60
N HIS A 73 -10.90 -0.18 -4.12
CA HIS A 73 -12.00 -0.67 -4.94
C HIS A 73 -13.20 0.28 -4.92
N HIS A 74 -13.46 0.91 -3.78
CA HIS A 74 -14.62 1.77 -3.59
C HIS A 74 -14.33 2.85 -2.55
N ILE A 75 -14.91 4.03 -2.76
CA ILE A 75 -14.89 5.13 -1.79
C ILE A 75 -16.35 5.54 -1.58
N ASN A 76 -16.82 5.51 -0.33
CA ASN A 76 -18.21 5.81 -0.04
C ASN A 76 -18.45 7.32 0.16
N LYS A 77 -19.71 7.70 0.42
CA LYS A 77 -20.10 9.10 0.59
C LYS A 77 -19.42 9.79 1.79
N LYS A 78 -18.99 9.02 2.78
CA LYS A 78 -18.27 9.53 3.95
C LYS A 78 -16.76 9.53 3.74
N GLU A 79 -16.32 9.30 2.49
CA GLU A 79 -14.91 9.24 2.10
C GLU A 79 -14.13 8.11 2.77
N LYS A 80 -14.81 7.06 3.19
CA LYS A 80 -14.17 5.84 3.71
C LYS A 80 -13.78 4.93 2.54
N LEU A 81 -12.65 4.25 2.70
CA LEU A 81 -12.06 3.42 1.65
C LEU A 81 -12.42 1.96 1.85
N PHE A 82 -12.69 1.28 0.73
CA PHE A 82 -12.86 -0.17 0.68
C PHE A 82 -11.78 -0.71 -0.26
N ILE A 83 -10.97 -1.61 0.25
CA ILE A 83 -9.68 -1.97 -0.34
C ILE A 83 -9.59 -3.49 -0.51
N ILE A 84 -9.04 -3.94 -1.63
CA ILE A 84 -8.88 -5.36 -1.95
C ILE A 84 -7.56 -5.59 -2.68
N GLY A 85 -6.90 -6.72 -2.39
CA GLY A 85 -5.76 -7.18 -3.18
C GLY A 85 -6.23 -7.77 -4.51
N ASP A 86 -5.46 -7.57 -5.58
CA ASP A 86 -5.83 -8.01 -6.92
C ASP A 86 -6.06 -9.54 -7.00
N ALA A 87 -5.42 -10.32 -6.13
CA ALA A 87 -5.59 -11.76 -6.06
C ALA A 87 -6.64 -12.21 -5.02
N GLN A 88 -7.32 -11.28 -4.37
CA GLN A 88 -8.26 -11.57 -3.29
C GLN A 88 -9.71 -11.39 -3.73
N THR A 89 -10.63 -12.04 -3.01
CA THR A 89 -12.07 -11.96 -3.28
C THR A 89 -12.83 -11.18 -2.21
N GLU A 90 -12.22 -10.96 -1.04
CA GLU A 90 -12.86 -10.26 0.07
C GLU A 90 -12.33 -8.84 0.19
N MET A 91 -13.25 -7.89 0.29
CA MET A 91 -12.93 -6.47 0.42
C MET A 91 -12.78 -6.10 1.89
N GLU A 92 -11.76 -5.30 2.20
CA GLU A 92 -11.51 -4.78 3.55
C GLU A 92 -11.98 -3.33 3.63
N GLY A 93 -12.65 -2.99 4.72
CA GLY A 93 -13.12 -1.64 4.99
C GLY A 93 -14.23 -1.60 6.01
N PRO A 94 -14.68 -0.40 6.43
CA PRO A 94 -14.18 0.90 6.00
C PRO A 94 -12.80 1.24 6.57
N ILE A 95 -11.96 1.83 5.74
CA ILE A 95 -10.61 2.29 6.11
C ILE A 95 -10.60 3.81 6.05
N ASP A 96 -10.04 4.46 7.07
CA ASP A 96 -9.90 5.90 7.09
C ASP A 96 -8.74 6.36 6.21
N LYS A 97 -8.88 7.50 5.55
CA LYS A 97 -7.81 8.07 4.73
C LYS A 97 -6.51 8.25 5.50
N GLU A 98 -6.62 8.58 6.78
CA GLU A 98 -5.47 8.81 7.66
C GLU A 98 -4.65 7.54 7.88
N GLN A 99 -5.24 6.37 7.64
CA GLN A 99 -4.53 5.10 7.74
C GLN A 99 -3.63 4.85 6.53
N VAL A 100 -3.87 5.55 5.41
CA VAL A 100 -3.06 5.46 4.20
C VAL A 100 -1.88 6.40 4.33
N PHE A 101 -0.67 5.85 4.36
CA PHE A 101 0.53 6.67 4.47
C PHE A 101 1.28 6.80 3.14
N ALA A 102 1.01 5.96 2.16
CA ALA A 102 1.70 6.01 0.88
C ALA A 102 0.80 5.61 -0.27
N ILE A 103 1.07 6.19 -1.43
CA ILE A 103 0.48 5.80 -2.71
C ILE A 103 1.60 5.26 -3.59
N ILE A 104 1.30 4.21 -4.35
CA ILE A 104 2.25 3.61 -5.29
C ILE A 104 2.18 4.39 -6.61
N ILE A 105 3.29 4.98 -7.02
CA ILE A 105 3.35 5.84 -8.21
C ILE A 105 4.02 5.19 -9.40
N LYS A 106 4.77 4.10 -9.18
CA LYS A 106 5.48 3.42 -10.26
C LYS A 106 5.77 1.98 -9.87
N VAL A 107 5.75 1.10 -10.85
CA VAL A 107 6.15 -0.30 -10.69
C VAL A 107 7.35 -0.55 -11.61
N LYS A 108 8.39 -1.17 -11.06
CA LYS A 108 9.58 -1.60 -11.80
C LYS A 108 9.61 -3.12 -11.85
N ARG A 109 9.76 -3.66 -13.03
CA ARG A 109 9.81 -5.10 -13.28
C ARG A 109 11.15 -5.52 -13.87
#